data_87fa964edffe22ef0dd489da1c451f1f
#
_entry.id   87fa964edffe22ef0dd489da1c451f1f
#
_cell.length_a   1.000
_cell.length_b   1.000
_cell.length_c   1.000
_cell.angle_alpha   90.00
_cell.angle_beta   90.00
_cell.angle_gamma   90.00
#
_symmetry.space_group_name_H-M   'P 1'
#
loop_
_entity.id
_entity.type
_entity.pdbx_description
1 polymer ?
#
loop_
_entity_poly.entity_id
_entity_poly.type
_entity_poly.pdbx_seq_one_letter_code
_entity_poly.pdbx_strand_id
1 'polypeptide(L)'
;TIDPDDRALLENNLAYQLASKPVEGDASWVRPGKISWEWWHSLNIYGVDFRSGVNTATYKYYIDFAAKYGIDYILLDEGWSVSTLNIKEPRREIDLGELIRHGREKGVGVVLWTLWNPMKKDLEGILDTYRDWGVKGIKIDFMQRSDQEMVRFYDEIARAAFDRGLIVDFHGSFKPAGLQRKYPNVLSFEGVYGMEHDKCSTDISPVHDCTLPFTRMVAGPMDYTPGIFVMDVAEVNPGNHSHVNATLANQLALYVTMYSPLQMAADLPEHYEKYMDAFRFIEDVALDWEESRYLLAEPGDYIVVARKAKDTGEWFVGGVTDENRRTVTLPFDYLDPGKEYVATLYADAPDADYQTNPQAYVIRTGKVRQRTELDVEMARGGGFAISIREATDADRKLCKLK
;
A
#
# COMPACT_ATOMS: atom_id res chain seq x y z
N THR A 1 23.97 -3.16 -11.30
CA THR A 1 24.44 -4.09 -10.27
C THR A 1 24.53 -5.48 -10.88
N ILE A 2 25.54 -6.23 -10.50
CA ILE A 2 25.68 -7.67 -10.82
C ILE A 2 25.87 -8.35 -9.46
N ASP A 3 24.92 -9.18 -9.09
CA ASP A 3 24.88 -9.90 -7.84
C ASP A 3 24.89 -11.41 -8.11
N PRO A 4 25.53 -12.23 -7.27
CA PRO A 4 25.58 -13.68 -7.45
C PRO A 4 24.29 -14.40 -7.00
N ASP A 5 23.39 -13.71 -6.32
CA ASP A 5 22.17 -14.22 -5.71
C ASP A 5 21.03 -13.21 -5.96
N ASP A 6 19.88 -13.65 -6.40
CA ASP A 6 18.73 -12.81 -6.70
C ASP A 6 18.23 -12.04 -5.47
N ARG A 7 18.39 -12.59 -4.26
CA ARG A 7 18.09 -11.89 -3.00
C ARG A 7 19.00 -10.69 -2.78
N ALA A 8 20.29 -10.79 -3.13
CA ALA A 8 21.24 -9.69 -3.01
C ALA A 8 20.90 -8.52 -3.95
N LEU A 9 20.25 -8.79 -5.09
CA LEU A 9 19.71 -7.74 -5.95
C LEU A 9 18.63 -6.91 -5.25
N LEU A 10 17.75 -7.56 -4.49
CA LEU A 10 16.69 -6.91 -3.72
C LEU A 10 17.20 -6.12 -2.53
N GLU A 11 18.32 -6.51 -1.95
CA GLU A 11 19.01 -5.80 -0.84
C GLU A 11 19.81 -4.59 -1.33
N ASN A 12 19.81 -4.31 -2.63
CA ASN A 12 20.61 -3.26 -3.25
C ASN A 12 20.11 -1.86 -2.88
N ASN A 13 20.96 -1.08 -2.23
CA ASN A 13 20.67 0.27 -1.77
C ASN A 13 21.37 1.38 -2.61
N LEU A 14 21.87 1.07 -3.81
CA LEU A 14 22.63 2.04 -4.63
C LEU A 14 21.83 3.30 -4.96
N ALA A 15 20.54 3.18 -5.24
CA ALA A 15 19.67 4.34 -5.49
C ALA A 15 19.70 5.33 -4.31
N TYR A 16 19.66 4.82 -3.10
CA TYR A 16 19.76 5.65 -1.88
C TYR A 16 21.18 6.15 -1.60
N GLN A 17 22.19 5.32 -1.79
CA GLN A 17 23.58 5.71 -1.56
C GLN A 17 24.04 6.83 -2.50
N LEU A 18 23.60 6.81 -3.74
CA LEU A 18 23.94 7.81 -4.77
C LEU A 18 23.04 9.06 -4.73
N ALA A 19 21.90 8.98 -4.05
CA ALA A 19 20.97 10.10 -3.93
C ALA A 19 21.54 11.25 -3.07
N SER A 20 21.01 12.44 -3.28
CA SER A 20 21.33 13.61 -2.47
C SER A 20 21.05 13.37 -0.98
N LYS A 21 21.81 14.05 -0.12
CA LYS A 21 21.56 14.04 1.33
C LYS A 21 20.18 14.64 1.64
N PRO A 22 19.55 14.23 2.76
CA PRO A 22 18.32 14.84 3.22
C PRO A 22 18.45 16.36 3.37
N VAL A 23 17.36 17.06 3.06
CA VAL A 23 17.25 18.50 3.31
C VAL A 23 17.30 18.78 4.82
N GLU A 24 17.80 19.95 5.18
CA GLU A 24 17.74 20.41 6.56
C GLU A 24 16.31 20.79 6.93
N GLY A 25 15.91 20.45 8.14
CA GLY A 25 14.57 20.73 8.68
C GLY A 25 14.06 19.60 9.57
N ASP A 26 12.98 19.87 10.29
CA ASP A 26 12.29 18.87 11.08
C ASP A 26 11.40 18.01 10.18
N ALA A 27 11.67 16.72 10.15
CA ALA A 27 10.88 15.72 9.44
C ALA A 27 10.07 14.81 10.39
N SER A 28 10.02 15.09 11.68
CA SER A 28 9.34 14.26 12.69
C SER A 28 7.81 14.20 12.49
N TRP A 29 7.27 15.13 11.73
CA TRP A 29 5.86 15.16 11.35
C TRP A 29 5.49 14.20 10.22
N VAL A 30 6.49 13.72 9.46
CA VAL A 30 6.27 12.73 8.38
C VAL A 30 5.92 11.39 9.01
N ARG A 31 4.77 10.86 8.62
CA ARG A 31 4.29 9.57 9.13
C ARG A 31 3.92 8.67 7.96
N PRO A 32 4.60 7.52 7.81
CA PRO A 32 4.08 6.41 7.01
C PRO A 32 2.69 6.02 7.48
N GLY A 33 1.84 5.61 6.57
CA GLY A 33 0.47 5.25 6.95
C GLY A 33 -0.30 4.55 5.83
N LYS A 34 -1.39 3.90 6.23
CA LYS A 34 -2.37 3.34 5.32
C LYS A 34 -3.32 4.44 4.88
N ILE A 35 -3.77 4.35 3.63
CA ILE A 35 -4.69 5.33 3.06
C ILE A 35 -5.86 4.61 2.39
N SER A 36 -7.09 4.93 2.81
CA SER A 36 -8.29 4.42 2.15
C SER A 36 -8.50 5.18 0.85
N TRP A 37 -8.65 4.42 -0.24
CA TRP A 37 -8.73 4.96 -1.60
C TRP A 37 -10.05 4.57 -2.27
N GLU A 38 -10.86 5.58 -2.60
CA GLU A 38 -12.22 5.41 -3.07
C GLU A 38 -12.36 5.23 -4.59
N TRP A 39 -11.26 5.42 -5.32
CA TRP A 39 -11.27 5.45 -6.78
C TRP A 39 -11.44 4.07 -7.43
N TRP A 40 -11.00 2.98 -6.76
CA TRP A 40 -11.09 1.64 -7.32
C TRP A 40 -12.49 1.28 -7.82
N HIS A 41 -13.50 1.48 -7.00
CA HIS A 41 -14.91 1.26 -7.34
C HIS A 41 -15.69 2.55 -7.62
N SER A 42 -15.02 3.65 -7.94
CA SER A 42 -15.65 4.94 -8.31
C SER A 42 -16.66 5.42 -7.27
N LEU A 43 -16.32 5.32 -5.97
CA LEU A 43 -17.15 5.71 -4.81
C LEU A 43 -18.51 4.98 -4.73
N ASN A 44 -18.64 3.80 -5.30
CA ASN A 44 -19.88 3.02 -5.31
C ASN A 44 -20.08 2.21 -4.02
N ILE A 45 -19.96 2.84 -2.84
CA ILE A 45 -20.33 2.21 -1.58
C ILE A 45 -21.84 1.87 -1.56
N TYR A 46 -22.21 0.85 -0.83
CA TYR A 46 -23.60 0.35 -0.76
C TYR A 46 -24.02 0.05 0.70
N GLY A 47 -25.28 -0.24 0.93
CA GLY A 47 -25.80 -0.48 2.27
C GLY A 47 -25.91 0.77 3.15
N VAL A 48 -25.82 1.96 2.55
CA VAL A 48 -25.93 3.27 3.21
C VAL A 48 -27.29 3.93 2.94
N ASP A 49 -27.71 4.85 3.81
CA ASP A 49 -29.01 5.56 3.71
C ASP A 49 -28.95 6.87 2.92
N PHE A 50 -27.83 7.10 2.22
CA PHE A 50 -27.60 8.25 1.35
C PHE A 50 -27.13 7.80 -0.03
N ARG A 51 -27.17 8.72 -1.01
CA ARG A 51 -26.64 8.44 -2.35
C ARG A 51 -25.12 8.51 -2.32
N SER A 52 -24.44 7.40 -2.62
CA SER A 52 -22.99 7.34 -2.79
C SER A 52 -22.52 8.16 -4.00
N GLY A 53 -21.24 8.53 -4.00
CA GLY A 53 -20.59 9.32 -5.03
C GLY A 53 -19.72 10.43 -4.45
N VAL A 54 -19.34 11.40 -5.31
CA VAL A 54 -18.47 12.51 -4.91
C VAL A 54 -19.30 13.52 -4.10
N ASN A 55 -19.42 13.30 -2.79
CA ASN A 55 -20.15 14.16 -1.85
C ASN A 55 -19.65 13.97 -0.41
N THR A 56 -19.99 14.94 0.44
CA THR A 56 -19.55 14.96 1.85
C THR A 56 -19.95 13.72 2.63
N ALA A 57 -21.14 13.16 2.41
CA ALA A 57 -21.61 11.97 3.16
C ALA A 57 -20.77 10.74 2.86
N THR A 58 -20.44 10.51 1.59
CA THR A 58 -19.56 9.40 1.17
C THR A 58 -18.16 9.51 1.78
N TYR A 59 -17.53 10.67 1.72
CA TYR A 59 -16.19 10.84 2.31
C TYR A 59 -16.20 10.77 3.83
N LYS A 60 -17.27 11.22 4.51
CA LYS A 60 -17.41 10.98 5.96
C LYS A 60 -17.49 9.50 6.29
N TYR A 61 -18.19 8.71 5.49
CA TYR A 61 -18.25 7.26 5.66
C TYR A 61 -16.85 6.62 5.54
N TYR A 62 -16.04 7.04 4.56
CA TYR A 62 -14.65 6.59 4.43
C TYR A 62 -13.78 7.03 5.63
N ILE A 63 -13.96 8.25 6.13
CA ILE A 63 -13.26 8.71 7.35
C ILE A 63 -13.65 7.87 8.56
N ASP A 64 -14.93 7.58 8.74
CA ASP A 64 -15.42 6.77 9.86
C ASP A 64 -14.91 5.32 9.79
N PHE A 65 -14.87 4.75 8.59
CA PHE A 65 -14.25 3.44 8.34
C PHE A 65 -12.75 3.46 8.67
N ALA A 66 -12.03 4.44 8.16
CA ALA A 66 -10.59 4.60 8.41
C ALA A 66 -10.29 4.71 9.91
N ALA A 67 -11.05 5.54 10.63
CA ALA A 67 -10.92 5.70 12.08
C ALA A 67 -11.23 4.41 12.86
N LYS A 68 -12.25 3.66 12.43
CA LYS A 68 -12.66 2.40 13.07
C LYS A 68 -11.56 1.33 13.00
N TYR A 69 -10.83 1.30 11.90
CA TYR A 69 -9.88 0.23 11.58
C TYR A 69 -8.41 0.68 11.56
N GLY A 70 -8.09 1.85 12.11
CA GLY A 70 -6.71 2.30 12.26
C GLY A 70 -6.02 2.63 10.93
N ILE A 71 -6.78 3.06 9.94
CA ILE A 71 -6.24 3.61 8.68
C ILE A 71 -5.95 5.10 8.89
N ASP A 72 -4.73 5.53 8.54
CA ASP A 72 -4.22 6.86 8.92
C ASP A 72 -4.79 8.00 8.08
N TYR A 73 -5.12 7.70 6.81
CA TYR A 73 -5.52 8.72 5.84
C TYR A 73 -6.71 8.26 5.00
N ILE A 74 -7.41 9.25 4.42
CA ILE A 74 -8.25 9.04 3.25
C ILE A 74 -7.72 9.88 2.09
N LEU A 75 -7.88 9.38 0.86
CA LEU A 75 -7.61 10.12 -0.35
C LEU A 75 -8.93 10.61 -0.96
N LEU A 76 -9.05 11.91 -1.22
CA LEU A 76 -10.05 12.43 -2.12
C LEU A 76 -9.40 12.48 -3.51
N ASP A 77 -9.70 11.48 -4.34
CA ASP A 77 -9.14 11.34 -5.69
C ASP A 77 -9.82 12.30 -6.68
N GLU A 78 -9.62 12.16 -7.98
CA GLU A 78 -10.15 13.08 -8.99
C GLU A 78 -11.65 13.33 -8.80
N GLY A 79 -12.08 14.57 -8.89
CA GLY A 79 -13.47 14.98 -8.82
C GLY A 79 -13.87 15.74 -7.54
N TRP A 80 -13.03 15.86 -6.52
CA TRP A 80 -13.34 16.62 -5.31
C TRP A 80 -13.39 18.14 -5.56
N SER A 81 -12.61 18.64 -6.51
CA SER A 81 -12.56 20.08 -6.87
C SER A 81 -13.52 20.42 -8.01
N VAL A 82 -13.79 21.71 -8.19
CA VAL A 82 -14.66 22.25 -9.27
C VAL A 82 -14.21 21.76 -10.65
N SER A 83 -12.91 21.65 -10.86
CA SER A 83 -12.32 21.00 -12.03
C SER A 83 -10.87 20.62 -11.75
N THR A 84 -10.30 19.74 -12.57
CA THR A 84 -8.89 19.36 -12.50
C THR A 84 -7.91 20.55 -12.67
N LEU A 85 -8.38 21.67 -13.19
CA LEU A 85 -7.60 22.91 -13.36
C LEU A 85 -7.89 23.95 -12.27
N ASN A 86 -9.03 23.88 -11.59
CA ASN A 86 -9.37 24.74 -10.44
C ASN A 86 -9.37 23.89 -9.16
N ILE A 87 -8.20 23.68 -8.62
CA ILE A 87 -7.95 22.84 -7.44
C ILE A 87 -7.83 23.66 -6.13
N LYS A 88 -8.21 24.93 -6.14
CA LYS A 88 -8.34 25.79 -4.95
C LYS A 88 -9.80 25.96 -4.50
N GLU A 89 -10.73 25.27 -5.13
CA GLU A 89 -12.14 25.37 -4.85
C GLU A 89 -12.78 23.98 -4.86
N PRO A 90 -13.31 23.48 -3.73
CA PRO A 90 -14.09 22.27 -3.69
C PRO A 90 -15.38 22.42 -4.52
N ARG A 91 -15.83 21.33 -5.12
CA ARG A 91 -17.14 21.33 -5.75
C ARG A 91 -18.26 21.48 -4.70
N ARG A 92 -19.41 22.00 -5.12
CA ARG A 92 -20.53 22.34 -4.21
C ARG A 92 -21.08 21.16 -3.38
N GLU A 93 -20.90 19.93 -3.85
CA GLU A 93 -21.35 18.72 -3.18
C GLU A 93 -20.42 18.31 -2.03
N ILE A 94 -19.26 18.96 -1.90
CA ILE A 94 -18.23 18.67 -0.92
C ILE A 94 -18.03 19.86 0.01
N ASP A 95 -18.31 19.67 1.29
CA ASP A 95 -17.84 20.54 2.37
C ASP A 95 -16.47 20.04 2.83
N LEU A 96 -15.42 20.52 2.15
CA LEU A 96 -14.04 20.12 2.47
C LEU A 96 -13.62 20.52 3.89
N GLY A 97 -14.09 21.69 4.36
CA GLY A 97 -13.83 22.15 5.73
C GLY A 97 -14.42 21.20 6.78
N GLU A 98 -15.65 20.72 6.54
CA GLU A 98 -16.31 19.70 7.37
C GLU A 98 -15.52 18.38 7.36
N LEU A 99 -15.09 17.91 6.18
CA LEU A 99 -14.33 16.66 6.04
C LEU A 99 -13.00 16.72 6.78
N ILE A 100 -12.24 17.79 6.64
CA ILE A 100 -10.95 17.97 7.32
C ILE A 100 -11.16 18.06 8.84
N ARG A 101 -12.19 18.77 9.30
CA ARG A 101 -12.52 18.81 10.73
C ARG A 101 -12.91 17.45 11.27
N HIS A 102 -13.80 16.72 10.58
CA HIS A 102 -14.24 15.38 10.95
C HIS A 102 -13.07 14.40 11.00
N GLY A 103 -12.21 14.42 9.97
CA GLY A 103 -11.00 13.59 9.95
C GLY A 103 -10.06 13.90 11.13
N ARG A 104 -9.82 15.17 11.42
CA ARG A 104 -9.00 15.58 12.57
C ARG A 104 -9.58 15.10 13.91
N GLU A 105 -10.90 15.19 14.10
CA GLU A 105 -11.58 14.72 15.31
C GLU A 105 -11.48 13.20 15.47
N LYS A 106 -11.41 12.48 14.37
CA LYS A 106 -11.29 11.01 14.30
C LYS A 106 -9.84 10.52 14.23
N GLY A 107 -8.86 11.40 14.11
CA GLY A 107 -7.45 11.03 13.95
C GLY A 107 -7.07 10.62 12.52
N VAL A 108 -7.90 10.89 11.52
CA VAL A 108 -7.69 10.53 10.11
C VAL A 108 -7.28 11.75 9.30
N GLY A 109 -6.17 11.65 8.57
CA GLY A 109 -5.68 12.71 7.68
C GLY A 109 -6.40 12.72 6.34
N VAL A 110 -6.57 13.90 5.75
CA VAL A 110 -7.13 14.05 4.40
C VAL A 110 -6.00 14.36 3.42
N VAL A 111 -5.89 13.58 2.36
CA VAL A 111 -4.97 13.77 1.23
C VAL A 111 -5.79 14.13 0.00
N LEU A 112 -5.31 15.06 -0.82
CA LEU A 112 -6.02 15.53 -2.01
C LEU A 112 -5.27 15.15 -3.28
N TRP A 113 -6.01 14.59 -4.23
CA TRP A 113 -5.52 14.42 -5.59
C TRP A 113 -5.42 15.76 -6.31
N THR A 114 -4.39 15.94 -7.10
CA THR A 114 -4.18 17.15 -7.89
C THR A 114 -3.52 16.84 -9.23
N LEU A 115 -3.84 17.66 -10.24
CA LEU A 115 -3.15 17.63 -11.52
C LEU A 115 -1.86 18.48 -11.45
N TRP A 116 -0.76 18.01 -12.06
CA TRP A 116 0.53 18.74 -12.05
C TRP A 116 0.46 20.12 -12.72
N ASN A 117 -0.35 20.30 -13.76
CA ASN A 117 -0.41 21.53 -14.56
C ASN A 117 -0.87 22.77 -13.76
N PRO A 118 -2.00 22.76 -13.00
CA PRO A 118 -2.35 23.89 -12.15
C PRO A 118 -1.32 24.08 -11.03
N MET A 119 -0.76 23.01 -10.46
CA MET A 119 0.32 23.12 -9.47
C MET A 119 1.51 23.88 -10.01
N LYS A 120 1.95 23.62 -11.24
CA LYS A 120 3.08 24.33 -11.85
C LYS A 120 2.81 25.83 -12.04
N LYS A 121 1.56 26.21 -12.25
CA LYS A 121 1.18 27.62 -12.45
C LYS A 121 1.17 28.44 -11.15
N ASP A 122 0.84 27.83 -10.03
CA ASP A 122 0.69 28.50 -8.72
C ASP A 122 1.05 27.54 -7.56
N LEU A 123 2.25 26.96 -7.60
CA LEU A 123 2.70 25.96 -6.64
C LEU A 123 2.57 26.45 -5.20
N GLU A 124 3.17 27.62 -4.91
CA GLU A 124 3.20 28.20 -3.57
C GLU A 124 1.78 28.54 -3.07
N GLY A 125 0.98 29.22 -3.89
CA GLY A 125 -0.37 29.63 -3.50
C GLY A 125 -1.35 28.46 -3.32
N ILE A 126 -1.18 27.36 -4.06
CA ILE A 126 -1.99 26.16 -3.89
C ILE A 126 -1.58 25.44 -2.60
N LEU A 127 -0.28 25.20 -2.39
CA LEU A 127 0.20 24.51 -1.20
C LEU A 127 -0.03 25.30 0.09
N ASP A 128 0.06 26.64 0.05
CA ASP A 128 -0.35 27.48 1.17
C ASP A 128 -1.83 27.31 1.50
N THR A 129 -2.68 27.30 0.47
CA THR A 129 -4.12 27.05 0.64
C THR A 129 -4.38 25.70 1.29
N TYR A 130 -3.71 24.63 0.85
CA TYR A 130 -3.89 23.29 1.39
C TYR A 130 -3.39 23.16 2.85
N ARG A 131 -2.24 23.78 3.16
CA ARG A 131 -1.76 23.88 4.55
C ARG A 131 -2.79 24.59 5.43
N ASP A 132 -3.32 25.73 4.98
CA ASP A 132 -4.26 26.56 5.75
C ASP A 132 -5.62 25.85 5.93
N TRP A 133 -6.03 25.03 4.99
CA TRP A 133 -7.18 24.13 5.15
C TRP A 133 -6.92 22.99 6.15
N GLY A 134 -5.66 22.60 6.36
CA GLY A 134 -5.27 21.50 7.24
C GLY A 134 -5.18 20.14 6.55
N VAL A 135 -5.05 20.13 5.23
CA VAL A 135 -4.73 18.94 4.40
C VAL A 135 -3.42 18.33 4.85
N LYS A 136 -3.29 17.02 4.79
CA LYS A 136 -2.09 16.28 5.23
C LYS A 136 -1.14 15.93 4.10
N GLY A 137 -1.61 15.93 2.86
CA GLY A 137 -0.77 15.58 1.73
C GLY A 137 -1.45 15.75 0.39
N ILE A 138 -0.69 15.47 -0.64
CA ILE A 138 -1.12 15.51 -2.03
C ILE A 138 -0.73 14.22 -2.76
N LYS A 139 -1.65 13.73 -3.59
CA LYS A 139 -1.37 12.82 -4.70
C LYS A 139 -1.35 13.65 -5.96
N ILE A 140 -0.16 13.85 -6.55
CA ILE A 140 0.00 14.68 -7.74
C ILE A 140 0.20 13.83 -8.99
N ASP A 141 -0.65 14.01 -9.98
CA ASP A 141 -0.85 13.06 -11.06
C ASP A 141 -0.55 13.61 -12.45
N PHE A 142 -0.48 12.65 -13.42
CA PHE A 142 -0.19 12.86 -14.83
C PHE A 142 1.20 13.45 -15.10
N MET A 143 2.20 13.07 -14.28
CA MET A 143 3.58 13.55 -14.36
C MET A 143 4.48 12.65 -15.23
N GLN A 144 3.95 11.99 -16.24
CA GLN A 144 4.61 10.97 -17.07
C GLN A 144 5.68 11.53 -18.06
N ARG A 145 6.35 12.60 -17.66
CA ARG A 145 7.50 13.18 -18.37
C ARG A 145 8.77 13.01 -17.53
N SER A 146 9.89 12.73 -18.22
CA SER A 146 11.22 12.59 -17.58
C SER A 146 12.26 13.56 -18.20
N ASP A 147 11.80 14.61 -18.88
CA ASP A 147 12.67 15.69 -19.33
C ASP A 147 13.14 16.57 -18.16
N GLN A 148 14.20 17.36 -18.40
CA GLN A 148 14.84 18.16 -17.37
C GLN A 148 13.88 19.13 -16.65
N GLU A 149 12.90 19.68 -17.34
CA GLU A 149 11.92 20.60 -16.75
C GLU A 149 11.04 19.87 -15.74
N MET A 150 10.50 18.72 -16.13
CA MET A 150 9.64 17.92 -15.24
C MET A 150 10.44 17.37 -14.04
N VAL A 151 11.66 16.85 -14.25
CA VAL A 151 12.51 16.35 -13.16
C VAL A 151 12.81 17.46 -12.12
N ARG A 152 13.04 18.70 -12.57
CA ARG A 152 13.18 19.84 -11.65
C ARG A 152 11.88 20.12 -10.90
N PHE A 153 10.75 20.00 -11.57
CA PHE A 153 9.46 20.25 -10.94
C PHE A 153 9.11 19.23 -9.86
N TYR A 154 9.52 17.96 -10.00
CA TYR A 154 9.44 16.99 -8.89
C TYR A 154 10.19 17.49 -7.64
N ASP A 155 11.41 18.02 -7.82
CA ASP A 155 12.23 18.56 -6.73
C ASP A 155 11.56 19.80 -6.09
N GLU A 156 11.02 20.70 -6.90
CA GLU A 156 10.31 21.91 -6.46
C GLU A 156 9.06 21.58 -5.65
N ILE A 157 8.24 20.62 -6.11
CA ILE A 157 7.05 20.16 -5.38
C ILE A 157 7.44 19.54 -4.05
N ALA A 158 8.40 18.61 -4.07
CA ALA A 158 8.86 17.90 -2.88
C ALA A 158 9.33 18.87 -1.81
N ARG A 159 10.11 19.89 -2.19
CA ARG A 159 10.60 20.95 -1.30
C ARG A 159 9.46 21.83 -0.78
N ALA A 160 8.63 22.35 -1.68
CA ALA A 160 7.55 23.25 -1.29
C ALA A 160 6.52 22.58 -0.37
N ALA A 161 6.24 21.28 -0.62
CA ALA A 161 5.39 20.45 0.25
C ALA A 161 6.06 20.18 1.61
N PHE A 162 7.38 19.87 1.64
CA PHE A 162 8.13 19.68 2.87
C PHE A 162 8.06 20.91 3.78
N ASP A 163 8.28 22.09 3.23
CA ASP A 163 8.24 23.35 3.97
C ASP A 163 6.86 23.69 4.56
N ARG A 164 5.81 22.98 4.12
CA ARG A 164 4.41 23.14 4.57
C ARG A 164 3.84 21.98 5.38
N GLY A 165 4.65 20.96 5.65
CA GLY A 165 4.21 19.78 6.40
C GLY A 165 3.23 18.90 5.62
N LEU A 166 3.39 18.78 4.29
CA LEU A 166 2.57 17.97 3.41
C LEU A 166 3.34 16.75 2.90
N ILE A 167 2.76 15.55 3.04
CA ILE A 167 3.27 14.35 2.40
C ILE A 167 2.93 14.35 0.91
N VAL A 168 3.72 13.65 0.11
CA VAL A 168 3.58 13.61 -1.35
C VAL A 168 3.59 12.16 -1.85
N ASP A 169 2.63 11.86 -2.70
CA ASP A 169 2.59 10.70 -3.57
C ASP A 169 2.61 11.18 -5.03
N PHE A 170 3.58 10.71 -5.81
CA PHE A 170 3.70 11.06 -7.22
C PHE A 170 3.05 9.98 -8.10
N HIS A 171 2.04 10.38 -8.87
CA HIS A 171 1.24 9.49 -9.71
C HIS A 171 1.38 9.85 -11.20
N GLY A 172 1.04 8.91 -12.10
CA GLY A 172 1.39 9.07 -13.50
C GLY A 172 2.86 9.46 -13.67
N SER A 173 3.74 8.91 -12.86
CA SER A 173 5.12 9.39 -12.66
C SER A 173 6.14 8.44 -13.28
N PHE A 174 7.39 8.88 -13.41
CA PHE A 174 8.50 7.95 -13.63
C PHE A 174 8.92 7.29 -12.30
N LYS A 175 9.69 6.19 -12.38
CA LYS A 175 10.23 5.51 -11.20
C LYS A 175 11.09 6.45 -10.35
N PRO A 176 11.15 6.29 -9.01
CA PRO A 176 11.99 7.12 -8.14
C PRO A 176 13.48 7.01 -8.50
N ALA A 177 14.21 8.09 -8.20
CA ALA A 177 15.65 8.20 -8.41
C ALA A 177 16.35 8.79 -7.17
N GLY A 178 15.89 8.42 -5.98
CA GLY A 178 16.45 8.87 -4.70
C GLY A 178 15.87 10.18 -4.16
N LEU A 179 14.84 10.75 -4.78
CA LEU A 179 14.18 11.97 -4.31
C LEU A 179 13.60 11.81 -2.89
N GLN A 180 13.06 10.64 -2.58
CA GLN A 180 12.53 10.27 -1.27
C GLN A 180 13.58 10.26 -0.15
N ARG A 181 14.87 10.10 -0.49
CA ARG A 181 15.95 10.30 0.48
C ARG A 181 16.22 11.78 0.75
N LYS A 182 16.15 12.59 -0.30
CA LYS A 182 16.38 14.05 -0.20
C LYS A 182 15.21 14.71 0.56
N TYR A 183 13.99 14.31 0.27
CA TYR A 183 12.76 14.84 0.85
C TYR A 183 11.96 13.72 1.51
N PRO A 184 12.07 13.55 2.84
CA PRO A 184 11.40 12.46 3.56
C PRO A 184 9.87 12.45 3.47
N ASN A 185 9.26 13.59 3.12
CA ASN A 185 7.83 13.72 2.90
C ASN A 185 7.34 13.11 1.58
N VAL A 186 8.23 12.74 0.67
CA VAL A 186 7.88 11.99 -0.53
C VAL A 186 7.79 10.52 -0.16
N LEU A 187 6.57 10.03 0.07
CA LEU A 187 6.36 8.69 0.60
C LEU A 187 6.25 7.64 -0.50
N SER A 188 5.61 7.96 -1.62
CA SER A 188 5.40 6.98 -2.67
C SER A 188 5.46 7.58 -4.08
N PHE A 189 5.60 6.68 -5.05
CA PHE A 189 5.55 6.96 -6.48
C PHE A 189 4.80 5.83 -7.16
N GLU A 190 3.92 6.13 -8.10
CA GLU A 190 3.43 5.10 -9.00
C GLU A 190 4.59 4.60 -9.88
N GLY A 191 4.86 5.22 -10.99
CA GLY A 191 5.94 4.83 -11.91
C GLY A 191 5.98 3.34 -12.22
N VAL A 192 4.82 2.70 -12.28
CA VAL A 192 4.61 1.26 -12.42
C VAL A 192 3.31 1.00 -13.18
N TYR A 193 3.20 -0.16 -13.76
CA TYR A 193 1.93 -0.70 -14.22
C TYR A 193 1.27 -1.39 -13.03
N GLY A 194 0.57 -0.59 -12.20
CA GLY A 194 0.02 -1.00 -10.93
C GLY A 194 -1.35 -1.65 -11.03
N MET A 195 -1.86 -2.12 -9.90
CA MET A 195 -3.15 -2.82 -9.83
C MET A 195 -4.33 -1.94 -10.24
N GLU A 196 -4.21 -0.60 -10.17
CA GLU A 196 -5.22 0.30 -10.73
C GLU A 196 -5.55 -0.04 -12.19
N HIS A 197 -4.58 -0.55 -12.95
CA HIS A 197 -4.79 -0.94 -14.34
C HIS A 197 -5.80 -2.08 -14.51
N ASP A 198 -5.93 -2.99 -13.55
CA ASP A 198 -6.96 -4.05 -13.55
C ASP A 198 -8.39 -3.50 -13.54
N LYS A 199 -8.56 -2.22 -13.22
CA LYS A 199 -9.86 -1.54 -13.32
C LYS A 199 -10.36 -1.45 -14.77
N CYS A 200 -9.47 -1.47 -15.75
CA CYS A 200 -9.78 -1.29 -17.17
C CYS A 200 -9.16 -2.33 -18.10
N SER A 201 -8.43 -3.31 -17.57
CA SER A 201 -7.74 -4.35 -18.34
C SER A 201 -7.59 -5.63 -17.51
N THR A 202 -7.22 -6.72 -18.16
CA THR A 202 -6.83 -7.99 -17.55
C THR A 202 -5.34 -8.31 -17.79
N ASP A 203 -4.55 -7.30 -18.11
CA ASP A 203 -3.15 -7.49 -18.54
C ASP A 203 -2.18 -7.69 -17.37
N ILE A 204 -2.53 -7.27 -16.15
CA ILE A 204 -1.74 -7.56 -14.96
C ILE A 204 -1.87 -9.05 -14.66
N SER A 205 -0.75 -9.73 -14.61
CA SER A 205 -0.68 -11.17 -14.38
C SER A 205 0.12 -11.49 -13.11
N PRO A 206 -0.03 -12.67 -12.50
CA PRO A 206 0.73 -13.04 -11.32
C PRO A 206 2.25 -12.97 -11.51
N VAL A 207 2.78 -13.29 -12.70
CA VAL A 207 4.21 -13.12 -13.00
C VAL A 207 4.67 -11.67 -12.92
N HIS A 208 3.78 -10.71 -13.17
CA HIS A 208 4.10 -9.29 -13.01
C HIS A 208 4.40 -8.95 -11.55
N ASP A 209 3.59 -9.42 -10.60
CA ASP A 209 3.81 -9.24 -9.17
C ASP A 209 5.14 -9.85 -8.70
N CYS A 210 5.53 -10.97 -9.29
CA CYS A 210 6.81 -11.63 -9.00
C CYS A 210 8.01 -10.97 -9.70
N THR A 211 7.77 -10.06 -10.67
CA THR A 211 8.83 -9.35 -11.42
C THR A 211 9.14 -7.97 -10.82
N LEU A 212 8.12 -7.26 -10.33
CA LEU A 212 8.25 -5.87 -9.87
C LEU A 212 9.26 -5.69 -8.73
N PRO A 213 9.37 -6.59 -7.72
CA PRO A 213 10.37 -6.45 -6.67
C PRO A 213 11.81 -6.39 -7.21
N PHE A 214 12.12 -7.13 -8.27
CA PHE A 214 13.46 -7.21 -8.87
C PHE A 214 13.75 -6.11 -9.89
N THR A 215 12.75 -5.38 -10.31
CA THR A 215 12.86 -4.36 -11.36
C THR A 215 12.49 -2.98 -10.83
N ARG A 216 11.21 -2.67 -10.73
CA ARG A 216 10.70 -1.35 -10.35
C ARG A 216 11.08 -0.97 -8.91
N MET A 217 10.95 -1.89 -7.95
CA MET A 217 11.16 -1.60 -6.53
C MET A 217 12.62 -1.39 -6.15
N VAL A 218 13.57 -1.84 -6.94
CA VAL A 218 15.00 -1.54 -6.74
C VAL A 218 15.28 -0.03 -6.82
N ALA A 219 14.40 0.73 -7.47
CA ALA A 219 14.49 2.19 -7.54
C ALA A 219 13.94 2.90 -6.29
N GLY A 220 13.07 2.26 -5.52
CA GLY A 220 12.44 2.84 -4.33
C GLY A 220 10.95 2.51 -4.19
N PRO A 221 10.23 3.16 -3.26
CA PRO A 221 8.85 2.84 -2.91
C PRO A 221 7.91 2.92 -4.11
N MET A 222 6.81 2.15 -4.03
CA MET A 222 5.89 1.99 -5.14
C MET A 222 4.44 2.05 -4.66
N ASP A 223 3.66 2.99 -5.21
CA ASP A 223 2.21 2.98 -5.06
C ASP A 223 1.61 1.95 -6.04
N TYR A 224 1.41 0.74 -5.55
CA TYR A 224 0.89 -0.40 -6.31
C TYR A 224 -0.62 -0.57 -6.18
N THR A 225 -1.23 0.09 -5.22
CA THR A 225 -2.67 0.04 -4.90
C THR A 225 -3.20 -1.36 -4.54
N PRO A 226 -2.58 -2.09 -3.58
CA PRO A 226 -3.01 -3.43 -3.19
C PRO A 226 -4.26 -3.43 -2.29
N GLY A 227 -4.72 -4.64 -1.96
CA GLY A 227 -5.76 -4.84 -0.96
C GLY A 227 -7.15 -5.06 -1.55
N ILE A 228 -7.25 -5.48 -2.78
CA ILE A 228 -8.53 -5.83 -3.41
C ILE A 228 -8.96 -7.21 -2.92
N PHE A 229 -10.15 -7.32 -2.31
CA PHE A 229 -10.71 -8.56 -1.80
C PHE A 229 -11.80 -9.14 -2.71
N VAL A 230 -12.49 -8.28 -3.47
CA VAL A 230 -13.46 -8.68 -4.48
C VAL A 230 -12.84 -8.52 -5.86
N MET A 231 -12.43 -9.65 -6.44
CA MET A 231 -11.58 -9.66 -7.64
C MET A 231 -12.33 -9.29 -8.92
N ASP A 232 -13.63 -9.58 -8.99
CA ASP A 232 -14.46 -9.24 -10.14
C ASP A 232 -15.01 -7.82 -10.02
N VAL A 233 -14.55 -6.92 -10.87
CA VAL A 233 -15.05 -5.53 -10.91
C VAL A 233 -16.53 -5.47 -11.24
N ALA A 234 -17.04 -6.45 -11.97
CA ALA A 234 -18.45 -6.58 -12.33
C ALA A 234 -19.40 -6.74 -11.12
N GLU A 235 -18.92 -7.17 -9.95
CA GLU A 235 -19.77 -7.27 -8.74
C GLU A 235 -20.31 -5.90 -8.32
N VAL A 236 -19.55 -4.84 -8.55
CA VAL A 236 -19.93 -3.45 -8.21
C VAL A 236 -20.28 -2.64 -9.46
N ASN A 237 -19.64 -2.93 -10.59
CA ASN A 237 -19.88 -2.29 -11.87
C ASN A 237 -20.20 -3.34 -12.95
N PRO A 238 -21.45 -3.76 -13.12
CA PRO A 238 -21.82 -4.84 -14.03
C PRO A 238 -21.45 -4.65 -15.50
N GLY A 239 -21.12 -3.43 -15.90
CA GLY A 239 -20.64 -3.11 -17.25
C GLY A 239 -19.13 -3.30 -17.43
N ASN A 240 -18.39 -3.56 -16.36
CA ASN A 240 -16.95 -3.77 -16.39
C ASN A 240 -16.62 -5.24 -16.10
N HIS A 241 -16.00 -5.90 -17.05
CA HIS A 241 -15.62 -7.32 -16.97
C HIS A 241 -14.13 -7.53 -16.63
N SER A 242 -13.48 -6.51 -16.10
CA SER A 242 -12.10 -6.63 -15.60
C SER A 242 -12.06 -7.48 -14.32
N HIS A 243 -10.93 -8.13 -14.11
CA HIS A 243 -10.69 -9.05 -13.00
C HIS A 243 -9.28 -8.89 -12.48
N VAL A 244 -9.11 -8.87 -11.16
CA VAL A 244 -7.79 -8.89 -10.52
C VAL A 244 -7.24 -10.32 -10.52
N ASN A 245 -6.13 -10.53 -11.20
CA ASN A 245 -5.50 -11.84 -11.36
C ASN A 245 -4.65 -12.26 -10.14
N ALA A 246 -5.26 -12.29 -8.97
CA ALA A 246 -4.63 -12.65 -7.72
C ALA A 246 -5.59 -13.36 -6.77
N THR A 247 -5.10 -14.06 -5.76
CA THR A 247 -5.92 -14.53 -4.64
C THR A 247 -6.00 -13.49 -3.52
N LEU A 248 -6.96 -13.64 -2.60
CA LEU A 248 -7.07 -12.78 -1.42
C LEU A 248 -5.79 -12.86 -0.56
N ALA A 249 -5.20 -14.06 -0.39
CA ALA A 249 -3.97 -14.22 0.36
C ALA A 249 -2.76 -13.54 -0.32
N ASN A 250 -2.72 -13.50 -1.66
CA ASN A 250 -1.77 -12.70 -2.42
C ASN A 250 -1.94 -11.21 -2.09
N GLN A 251 -3.17 -10.69 -2.11
CA GLN A 251 -3.45 -9.29 -1.80
C GLN A 251 -2.96 -8.86 -0.40
N LEU A 252 -3.06 -9.75 0.59
CA LEU A 252 -2.46 -9.51 1.91
C LEU A 252 -0.93 -9.49 1.84
N ALA A 253 -0.33 -10.42 1.10
CA ALA A 253 1.12 -10.52 0.95
C ALA A 253 1.74 -9.28 0.30
N LEU A 254 1.02 -8.62 -0.61
CA LEU A 254 1.49 -7.42 -1.31
C LEU A 254 1.84 -6.27 -0.33
N TYR A 255 1.22 -6.18 0.84
CA TYR A 255 1.59 -5.18 1.86
C TYR A 255 3.01 -5.36 2.39
N VAL A 256 3.59 -6.55 2.25
CA VAL A 256 4.95 -6.86 2.66
C VAL A 256 5.90 -6.93 1.47
N THR A 257 5.48 -7.54 0.37
CA THR A 257 6.33 -7.72 -0.82
C THR A 257 6.49 -6.43 -1.63
N MET A 258 5.44 -5.59 -1.70
CA MET A 258 5.43 -4.30 -2.41
C MET A 258 5.65 -3.14 -1.41
N TYR A 259 6.90 -2.70 -1.27
CA TYR A 259 7.24 -1.67 -0.30
C TYR A 259 6.68 -0.29 -0.67
N SER A 260 5.89 0.27 0.24
CA SER A 260 5.45 1.67 0.19
C SER A 260 5.21 2.22 1.61
N PRO A 261 5.81 3.36 1.99
CA PRO A 261 5.47 4.04 3.23
C PRO A 261 4.06 4.65 3.27
N LEU A 262 3.44 4.82 2.10
CA LEU A 262 2.04 5.18 1.95
C LEU A 262 1.35 4.06 1.17
N GLN A 263 0.61 3.20 1.87
CA GLN A 263 0.04 2.01 1.27
C GLN A 263 -1.47 2.12 1.16
N MET A 264 -2.00 1.92 -0.04
CA MET A 264 -3.44 1.96 -0.27
C MET A 264 -4.16 0.79 0.40
N ALA A 265 -5.35 1.06 0.93
CA ALA A 265 -6.41 0.10 1.17
C ALA A 265 -7.46 0.37 0.09
N ALA A 266 -7.34 -0.33 -1.03
CA ALA A 266 -7.93 0.10 -2.29
C ALA A 266 -9.39 -0.36 -2.47
N ASP A 267 -9.85 -1.36 -1.72
CA ASP A 267 -11.21 -1.90 -1.88
C ASP A 267 -12.26 -1.11 -1.08
N LEU A 268 -13.52 -1.44 -1.30
CA LEU A 268 -14.65 -0.85 -0.58
C LEU A 268 -14.64 -1.25 0.91
N PRO A 269 -15.04 -0.37 1.81
CA PRO A 269 -15.28 -0.71 3.22
C PRO A 269 -16.13 -1.97 3.41
N GLU A 270 -17.20 -2.12 2.64
CA GLU A 270 -18.12 -3.26 2.70
C GLU A 270 -17.44 -4.58 2.30
N HIS A 271 -16.49 -4.54 1.38
CA HIS A 271 -15.74 -5.72 0.97
C HIS A 271 -14.78 -6.16 2.08
N TYR A 272 -14.11 -5.23 2.74
CA TYR A 272 -13.30 -5.53 3.91
C TYR A 272 -14.12 -6.09 5.06
N GLU A 273 -15.29 -5.50 5.36
CA GLU A 273 -16.18 -5.96 6.42
C GLU A 273 -16.77 -7.36 6.15
N LYS A 274 -16.84 -7.79 4.90
CA LYS A 274 -17.21 -9.16 4.52
C LYS A 274 -16.14 -10.21 4.89
N TYR A 275 -14.86 -9.81 4.93
CA TYR A 275 -13.71 -10.67 5.21
C TYR A 275 -12.86 -10.12 6.37
N MET A 276 -13.52 -9.79 7.48
CA MET A 276 -12.88 -9.11 8.62
C MET A 276 -11.72 -9.87 9.24
N ASP A 277 -11.77 -11.19 9.24
CA ASP A 277 -10.70 -12.03 9.76
C ASP A 277 -9.41 -11.94 8.89
N ALA A 278 -9.56 -11.82 7.58
CA ALA A 278 -8.45 -11.56 6.66
C ALA A 278 -8.00 -10.07 6.72
N PHE A 279 -8.96 -9.15 6.78
CA PHE A 279 -8.69 -7.71 6.88
C PHE A 279 -7.86 -7.35 8.11
N ARG A 280 -7.94 -8.16 9.17
CA ARG A 280 -7.11 -8.02 10.37
C ARG A 280 -5.63 -7.92 10.05
N PHE A 281 -5.14 -8.62 9.02
CA PHE A 281 -3.75 -8.48 8.60
C PHE A 281 -3.45 -7.06 8.10
N ILE A 282 -4.35 -6.46 7.31
CA ILE A 282 -4.18 -5.08 6.83
C ILE A 282 -4.23 -4.08 8.00
N GLU A 283 -5.07 -4.31 9.01
CA GLU A 283 -5.08 -3.48 10.22
C GLU A 283 -3.73 -3.53 10.95
N ASP A 284 -3.15 -4.74 11.11
CA ASP A 284 -1.97 -4.97 11.95
C ASP A 284 -0.64 -4.67 11.24
N VAL A 285 -0.55 -4.85 9.91
CA VAL A 285 0.72 -4.73 9.18
C VAL A 285 1.33 -3.33 9.29
N ALA A 286 2.62 -3.28 9.64
CA ALA A 286 3.39 -2.04 9.69
C ALA A 286 3.79 -1.58 8.28
N LEU A 287 4.16 -0.30 8.15
CA LEU A 287 4.66 0.31 6.92
C LEU A 287 6.02 1.01 7.10
N ASP A 288 6.52 1.12 8.33
CA ASP A 288 7.87 1.60 8.65
C ASP A 288 8.71 0.44 9.18
N TRP A 289 9.77 0.11 8.46
CA TRP A 289 10.53 -1.10 8.63
C TRP A 289 11.93 -0.81 9.18
N GLU A 290 12.33 -1.51 10.25
CA GLU A 290 13.68 -1.51 10.78
C GLU A 290 14.61 -2.41 9.95
N GLU A 291 14.09 -3.56 9.51
CA GLU A 291 14.85 -4.60 8.84
C GLU A 291 14.01 -5.31 7.79
N SER A 292 14.63 -5.73 6.70
CA SER A 292 14.04 -6.59 5.67
C SER A 292 14.95 -7.75 5.35
N ARG A 293 14.37 -8.95 5.27
CA ARG A 293 15.04 -10.21 4.89
C ARG A 293 14.33 -10.81 3.69
N TYR A 294 15.04 -11.00 2.61
CA TYR A 294 14.53 -11.71 1.45
C TYR A 294 14.82 -13.19 1.64
N LEU A 295 13.82 -13.95 2.08
CA LEU A 295 13.98 -15.36 2.47
C LEU A 295 14.16 -16.25 1.25
N LEU A 296 13.30 -16.07 0.23
CA LEU A 296 13.30 -16.81 -1.02
C LEU A 296 13.01 -15.84 -2.17
N ALA A 297 13.66 -16.01 -3.32
CA ALA A 297 13.50 -15.10 -4.44
C ALA A 297 13.95 -15.72 -5.76
N GLU A 298 13.06 -15.72 -6.75
CA GLU A 298 13.28 -16.10 -8.14
C GLU A 298 12.54 -15.12 -9.04
N PRO A 299 13.22 -14.28 -9.82
CA PRO A 299 12.59 -13.24 -10.63
C PRO A 299 11.53 -13.79 -11.59
N GLY A 300 10.31 -13.28 -11.48
CA GLY A 300 9.17 -13.70 -12.28
C GLY A 300 8.46 -14.96 -11.80
N ASP A 301 9.03 -15.69 -10.86
CA ASP A 301 8.48 -16.94 -10.35
C ASP A 301 7.82 -16.77 -8.98
N TYR A 302 8.59 -16.31 -7.99
CA TYR A 302 8.09 -16.09 -6.63
C TYR A 302 9.03 -15.22 -5.80
N ILE A 303 8.50 -14.65 -4.72
CA ILE A 303 9.28 -13.94 -3.71
C ILE A 303 8.68 -14.15 -2.33
N VAL A 304 9.53 -14.29 -1.31
CA VAL A 304 9.15 -14.30 0.10
C VAL A 304 10.03 -13.33 0.87
N VAL A 305 9.39 -12.39 1.55
CA VAL A 305 10.04 -11.31 2.31
C VAL A 305 9.56 -11.32 3.75
N ALA A 306 10.48 -11.22 4.69
CA ALA A 306 10.19 -10.94 6.10
C ALA A 306 10.65 -9.51 6.43
N ARG A 307 9.81 -8.72 7.10
CA ARG A 307 10.11 -7.35 7.51
C ARG A 307 9.83 -7.14 8.99
N LYS A 308 10.75 -6.49 9.69
CA LYS A 308 10.61 -6.13 11.10
C LYS A 308 10.06 -4.72 11.22
N ALA A 309 8.95 -4.57 11.92
CA ALA A 309 8.37 -3.27 12.23
C ALA A 309 9.27 -2.46 13.17
N LYS A 310 9.48 -1.19 12.87
CA LYS A 310 10.39 -0.31 13.59
C LYS A 310 9.88 0.01 15.00
N ASP A 311 8.59 0.28 15.14
CA ASP A 311 8.04 0.75 16.42
C ASP A 311 7.70 -0.39 17.38
N THR A 312 7.23 -1.54 16.87
CA THR A 312 6.77 -2.66 17.70
C THR A 312 7.78 -3.80 17.80
N GLY A 313 8.70 -3.90 16.84
CA GLY A 313 9.62 -5.02 16.71
C GLY A 313 8.97 -6.33 16.25
N GLU A 314 7.70 -6.29 15.87
CA GLU A 314 6.97 -7.41 15.27
C GLU A 314 7.47 -7.69 13.86
N TRP A 315 7.34 -8.94 13.43
CA TRP A 315 7.70 -9.34 12.08
C TRP A 315 6.45 -9.60 11.24
N PHE A 316 6.56 -9.23 9.97
CA PHE A 316 5.55 -9.52 8.97
C PHE A 316 6.22 -10.22 7.79
N VAL A 317 5.61 -11.31 7.32
CA VAL A 317 6.11 -12.06 6.15
C VAL A 317 5.06 -12.02 5.06
N GLY A 318 5.48 -11.77 3.83
CA GLY A 318 4.65 -11.87 2.63
C GLY A 318 5.32 -12.77 1.62
N GLY A 319 4.55 -13.65 0.99
CA GLY A 319 5.01 -14.46 -0.13
C GLY A 319 4.00 -14.50 -1.25
N VAL A 320 4.45 -14.31 -2.49
CA VAL A 320 3.62 -14.38 -3.71
C VAL A 320 4.26 -15.29 -4.75
N THR A 321 3.44 -15.90 -5.59
CA THR A 321 3.85 -16.78 -6.70
C THR A 321 3.18 -16.39 -8.01
N ASP A 322 3.79 -16.77 -9.11
CA ASP A 322 3.26 -16.64 -10.46
C ASP A 322 2.03 -17.54 -10.72
N GLU A 323 1.75 -17.87 -11.97
CA GLU A 323 0.64 -18.75 -12.39
C GLU A 323 0.86 -20.23 -12.01
N ASN A 324 1.95 -20.57 -11.32
CA ASN A 324 2.26 -21.91 -10.89
C ASN A 324 2.04 -22.10 -9.39
N ARG A 325 1.35 -23.16 -9.01
CA ARG A 325 1.24 -23.59 -7.61
C ARG A 325 2.60 -23.98 -7.07
N ARG A 326 2.94 -23.53 -5.85
CA ARG A 326 4.23 -23.85 -5.20
C ARG A 326 4.05 -24.17 -3.72
N THR A 327 4.91 -25.02 -3.22
CA THR A 327 5.14 -25.18 -1.77
C THR A 327 6.52 -24.63 -1.44
N VAL A 328 6.61 -23.77 -0.45
CA VAL A 328 7.86 -23.20 0.05
C VAL A 328 8.07 -23.58 1.50
N THR A 329 9.31 -23.89 1.89
CA THR A 329 9.68 -24.10 3.29
C THR A 329 10.25 -22.79 3.85
N LEU A 330 9.57 -22.20 4.83
CA LEU A 330 9.94 -20.94 5.45
C LEU A 330 10.88 -21.17 6.62
N PRO A 331 12.10 -20.61 6.61
CA PRO A 331 12.93 -20.53 7.80
C PRO A 331 12.47 -19.38 8.71
N PHE A 332 12.67 -19.53 10.00
CA PHE A 332 12.45 -18.47 11.00
C PHE A 332 13.75 -18.07 11.71
N ASP A 333 14.90 -18.27 11.06
CA ASP A 333 16.24 -18.05 11.61
C ASP A 333 16.55 -16.58 11.93
N TYR A 334 15.75 -15.66 11.41
CA TYR A 334 15.78 -14.24 11.72
C TYR A 334 15.15 -13.88 13.07
N LEU A 335 14.43 -14.79 13.73
CA LEU A 335 13.87 -14.56 15.06
C LEU A 335 14.95 -14.71 16.15
N ASP A 336 14.76 -14.01 17.27
CA ASP A 336 15.71 -14.02 18.37
C ASP A 336 15.88 -15.44 18.96
N PRO A 337 17.14 -15.89 19.20
CA PRO A 337 17.38 -17.19 19.80
C PRO A 337 16.82 -17.26 21.23
N GLY A 338 16.18 -18.37 21.55
CA GLY A 338 15.63 -18.62 22.88
C GLY A 338 14.25 -18.02 23.18
N LYS A 339 13.75 -17.15 22.29
CA LYS A 339 12.39 -16.61 22.40
C LYS A 339 11.36 -17.49 21.69
N GLU A 340 10.12 -17.36 22.13
CA GLU A 340 8.93 -17.96 21.50
C GLU A 340 8.04 -16.86 20.95
N TYR A 341 7.50 -17.09 19.76
CA TYR A 341 6.64 -16.13 19.06
C TYR A 341 5.31 -16.78 18.73
N VAL A 342 4.28 -15.97 18.57
CA VAL A 342 2.99 -16.35 17.98
C VAL A 342 2.97 -15.84 16.56
N ALA A 343 2.76 -16.75 15.62
CA ALA A 343 2.58 -16.44 14.21
C ALA A 343 1.13 -16.73 13.80
N THR A 344 0.49 -15.76 13.12
CA THR A 344 -0.79 -15.94 12.45
C THR A 344 -0.56 -15.93 10.94
N LEU A 345 -0.79 -17.08 10.33
CA LEU A 345 -0.65 -17.32 8.90
C LEU A 345 -2.01 -17.13 8.22
N TYR A 346 -2.03 -16.32 7.20
CA TYR A 346 -3.11 -16.12 6.23
C TYR A 346 -2.63 -16.69 4.89
N ALA A 347 -3.16 -17.80 4.44
CA ALA A 347 -2.67 -18.50 3.26
C ALA A 347 -3.82 -18.92 2.34
N ASP A 348 -3.50 -19.20 1.09
CA ASP A 348 -4.44 -19.82 0.16
C ASP A 348 -5.03 -21.11 0.73
N ALA A 349 -6.33 -21.31 0.51
CA ALA A 349 -6.95 -22.61 0.76
C ALA A 349 -6.48 -23.65 -0.29
N PRO A 350 -6.58 -24.96 -0.01
CA PRO A 350 -6.13 -25.99 -0.96
C PRO A 350 -6.81 -25.92 -2.34
N ASP A 351 -8.01 -25.39 -2.42
CA ASP A 351 -8.81 -25.20 -3.64
C ASP A 351 -8.78 -23.77 -4.17
N ALA A 352 -7.92 -22.91 -3.63
CA ALA A 352 -7.73 -21.56 -4.13
C ALA A 352 -7.11 -21.55 -5.52
N ASP A 353 -7.54 -20.61 -6.34
CA ASP A 353 -7.02 -20.36 -7.68
C ASP A 353 -7.42 -18.94 -8.11
N TYR A 354 -6.48 -18.16 -8.64
CA TYR A 354 -6.71 -16.75 -8.95
C TYR A 354 -7.82 -16.49 -9.98
N GLN A 355 -8.13 -17.47 -10.85
CA GLN A 355 -9.16 -17.35 -11.88
C GLN A 355 -10.53 -17.88 -11.45
N THR A 356 -10.56 -18.95 -10.64
CA THR A 356 -11.78 -19.72 -10.40
C THR A 356 -12.26 -19.69 -8.94
N ASN A 357 -11.36 -19.44 -7.99
CA ASN A 357 -11.68 -19.40 -6.55
C ASN A 357 -10.71 -18.45 -5.78
N PRO A 358 -10.65 -17.17 -6.13
CA PRO A 358 -9.61 -16.26 -5.62
C PRO A 358 -9.80 -15.88 -4.14
N GLN A 359 -11.02 -15.94 -3.58
CA GLN A 359 -11.28 -15.59 -2.19
C GLN A 359 -11.15 -16.77 -1.21
N ALA A 360 -10.70 -17.95 -1.66
CA ALA A 360 -10.53 -19.09 -0.79
C ALA A 360 -9.21 -19.00 -0.01
N TYR A 361 -9.30 -18.83 1.30
CA TYR A 361 -8.14 -18.72 2.19
C TYR A 361 -8.35 -19.50 3.49
N VAL A 362 -7.26 -19.72 4.23
CA VAL A 362 -7.25 -20.30 5.57
C VAL A 362 -6.43 -19.43 6.51
N ILE A 363 -6.84 -19.36 7.79
CA ILE A 363 -6.09 -18.69 8.84
C ILE A 363 -5.67 -19.72 9.88
N ARG A 364 -4.39 -19.74 10.21
CA ARG A 364 -3.83 -20.65 11.24
C ARG A 364 -2.95 -19.84 12.20
N THR A 365 -3.15 -20.01 13.50
CA THR A 365 -2.34 -19.35 14.53
C THR A 365 -1.63 -20.40 15.37
N GLY A 366 -0.36 -20.20 15.63
CA GLY A 366 0.43 -21.10 16.46
C GLY A 366 1.78 -20.53 16.83
N LYS A 367 2.52 -21.28 17.64
CA LYS A 367 3.84 -20.88 18.11
C LYS A 367 4.94 -21.25 17.12
N VAL A 368 5.89 -20.33 16.96
CA VAL A 368 7.12 -20.50 16.18
C VAL A 368 8.34 -20.08 17.01
N ARG A 369 9.50 -20.58 16.64
CA ARG A 369 10.81 -20.24 17.21
C ARG A 369 11.83 -20.14 16.08
N GLN A 370 13.00 -19.61 16.37
CA GLN A 370 14.11 -19.46 15.42
C GLN A 370 14.42 -20.75 14.59
N ARG A 371 14.23 -21.94 15.18
CA ARG A 371 14.49 -23.22 14.49
C ARG A 371 13.24 -23.88 13.90
N THR A 372 12.15 -23.13 13.80
CA THR A 372 10.94 -23.62 13.13
C THR A 372 11.16 -23.59 11.63
N GLU A 373 10.70 -24.62 10.95
CA GLU A 373 10.49 -24.65 9.51
C GLU A 373 9.00 -24.87 9.28
N LEU A 374 8.41 -24.13 8.35
CA LEU A 374 6.99 -24.20 8.04
C LEU A 374 6.80 -24.34 6.53
N ASP A 375 6.18 -25.42 6.10
CA ASP A 375 5.77 -25.57 4.72
C ASP A 375 4.47 -24.79 4.47
N VAL A 376 4.50 -23.91 3.47
CA VAL A 376 3.34 -23.11 3.04
C VAL A 376 3.11 -23.36 1.55
N GLU A 377 1.88 -23.72 1.23
CA GLU A 377 1.44 -23.88 -0.15
C GLU A 377 0.83 -22.54 -0.64
N MET A 378 1.26 -22.11 -1.83
CA MET A 378 0.71 -20.99 -2.58
C MET A 378 -0.03 -21.53 -3.79
N ALA A 379 -1.29 -21.12 -3.99
CA ALA A 379 -2.09 -21.44 -5.15
C ALA A 379 -1.52 -20.76 -6.41
N ARG A 380 -2.08 -21.06 -7.56
CA ARG A 380 -1.78 -20.32 -8.80
C ARG A 380 -2.20 -18.86 -8.61
N GLY A 381 -1.29 -17.90 -8.90
CA GLY A 381 -1.51 -16.47 -8.66
C GLY A 381 -1.76 -16.11 -7.20
N GLY A 382 -1.34 -16.99 -6.33
CA GLY A 382 -1.62 -16.94 -4.90
C GLY A 382 -0.48 -16.43 -4.05
N GLY A 383 -0.67 -16.60 -2.74
CA GLY A 383 0.31 -16.15 -1.77
C GLY A 383 -0.04 -16.49 -0.33
N PHE A 384 0.71 -15.88 0.57
CA PHE A 384 0.43 -15.91 2.00
C PHE A 384 0.98 -14.68 2.69
N ALA A 385 0.39 -14.36 3.83
CA ALA A 385 0.88 -13.33 4.74
C ALA A 385 0.98 -13.90 6.16
N ILE A 386 1.96 -13.44 6.96
CA ILE A 386 2.13 -13.85 8.35
C ILE A 386 2.39 -12.63 9.21
N SER A 387 1.66 -12.47 10.32
CA SER A 387 2.03 -11.56 11.40
C SER A 387 2.68 -12.35 12.54
N ILE A 388 3.78 -11.83 13.12
CA ILE A 388 4.58 -12.52 14.12
C ILE A 388 4.89 -11.57 15.27
N ARG A 389 4.43 -11.89 16.47
CA ARG A 389 4.72 -11.14 17.69
C ARG A 389 5.37 -12.01 18.75
N GLU A 390 6.09 -11.44 19.69
CA GLU A 390 6.61 -12.20 20.84
C GLU A 390 5.46 -12.80 21.66
N ALA A 391 5.63 -14.05 22.08
CA ALA A 391 4.62 -14.76 22.85
C ALA A 391 4.54 -14.22 24.28
N THR A 392 3.34 -14.16 24.82
CA THR A 392 3.03 -13.75 26.19
C THR A 392 2.53 -14.91 27.02
N ASP A 393 2.33 -14.71 28.30
CA ASP A 393 1.74 -15.73 29.18
C ASP A 393 0.33 -16.19 28.75
N ALA A 394 -0.42 -15.32 28.07
CA ALA A 394 -1.73 -15.67 27.53
C ALA A 394 -1.66 -16.74 26.43
N ASP A 395 -0.53 -16.83 25.76
CA ASP A 395 -0.31 -17.73 24.62
C ASP A 395 0.14 -19.15 25.01
N ARG A 396 0.28 -19.44 26.31
CA ARG A 396 0.83 -20.73 26.80
C ARG A 396 0.12 -21.96 26.23
N LYS A 397 -1.18 -21.87 25.94
CA LYS A 397 -2.00 -22.97 25.43
C LYS A 397 -1.93 -23.16 23.92
N LEU A 398 -1.34 -22.23 23.19
CA LEU A 398 -1.21 -22.36 21.74
C LEU A 398 -0.26 -23.52 21.39
N CYS A 399 -0.69 -24.33 20.43
CA CYS A 399 0.15 -25.36 19.83
C CYS A 399 1.21 -24.74 18.90
N LYS A 400 2.19 -25.55 18.48
CA LYS A 400 3.10 -25.17 17.41
C LYS A 400 2.30 -24.95 16.11
N LEU A 401 2.67 -23.93 15.35
CA LEU A 401 2.16 -23.73 14.01
C LEU A 401 2.66 -24.89 13.12
N LYS A 402 1.76 -25.45 12.33
CA LYS A 402 2.02 -26.58 11.44
C LYS A 402 1.50 -26.26 10.05
#